data_5744def170cb75d2b2d0dff372194b25
#
_entry.id   5744def170cb75d2b2d0dff372194b25
#
_cell.length_a   1.000
_cell.length_b   1.000
_cell.length_c   1.000
_cell.angle_alpha   90.00
_cell.angle_beta   90.00
_cell.angle_gamma   90.00
#
_symmetry.space_group_name_H-M   'P 1'
#
loop_
_entity.id
_entity.type
_entity.pdbx_description
1 polymer ?
#
loop_
_entity_poly.entity_id
_entity_poly.type
_entity_poly.pdbx_seq_one_letter_code
_entity_poly.pdbx_strand_id
1 'polypeptide(L)'
;KQKLLLIDGNSILNRAFYGLPDMTNSQGLHTNAILGFLNIMFKFLEEENPTHLAVAFDLKAPTFRHKMFADYKGTRKGMPDELQEQVPVIREVLKAMNIPLMMEEGYEADDLLGTMSVLGEQAGFEVKIVSGDRDLLQLATKKVQIRIPKTNRAGTVVEDYYEDDVLEKYQVTPKEFIDVKALMGDASDNIPGIPGIGEKTATKLIKEFQSIENAYAHIDEVKPNRAKNNLQEYYDQGVMSKELATIKVDSPIDISFDDAKLGDLYTKEAYHMLKELEFKAILKRFDGEEQEDFEIKIKEIIDLAEAEDIFAKAVKKKEAGISIYKENDAMWVALNTEGEEVYLFSCEGFGFITQDFLYEKIDDLYDNIGYEAMMEVKEHLSHLTIHETTKSIFDVSLAAYLV
;
A
#
# COMPACT_ATOMS: atom_id res chain seq x y z
N LYS A 1 5.41 7.61 -25.42
CA LYS A 1 5.12 6.19 -25.57
C LYS A 1 4.26 5.77 -24.39
N GLN A 2 3.12 5.12 -24.62
CA GLN A 2 2.24 4.69 -23.53
C GLN A 2 2.85 3.49 -22.80
N LYS A 3 2.89 3.56 -21.47
CA LYS A 3 3.36 2.48 -20.60
C LYS A 3 2.24 2.05 -19.66
N LEU A 4 2.03 0.75 -19.55
CA LEU A 4 1.09 0.12 -18.63
C LEU A 4 1.86 -0.62 -17.55
N LEU A 5 1.68 -0.21 -16.31
CA LEU A 5 2.23 -0.88 -15.14
C LEU A 5 1.13 -1.75 -14.51
N LEU A 6 1.38 -3.04 -14.40
CA LEU A 6 0.51 -4.01 -13.76
C LEU A 6 1.19 -4.56 -12.51
N ILE A 7 0.49 -4.61 -11.39
CA ILE A 7 1.05 -5.09 -10.13
C ILE A 7 0.23 -6.28 -9.63
N ASP A 8 0.93 -7.35 -9.30
CA ASP A 8 0.39 -8.51 -8.60
C ASP A 8 0.24 -8.16 -7.11
N GLY A 9 -0.99 -7.82 -6.71
CA GLY A 9 -1.29 -7.32 -5.38
C GLY A 9 -0.97 -8.33 -4.28
N ASN A 10 -1.36 -9.58 -4.45
CA ASN A 10 -1.13 -10.63 -3.45
C ASN A 10 0.35 -10.96 -3.30
N SER A 11 1.05 -11.12 -4.41
CA SER A 11 2.47 -11.46 -4.41
C SER A 11 3.32 -10.35 -3.77
N ILE A 12 3.06 -9.09 -4.15
CA ILE A 12 3.82 -7.95 -3.61
C ILE A 12 3.47 -7.70 -2.15
N LEU A 13 2.20 -7.83 -1.75
CA LEU A 13 1.79 -7.69 -0.35
C LEU A 13 2.41 -8.76 0.55
N ASN A 14 2.39 -10.02 0.10
CA ASN A 14 3.02 -11.14 0.80
C ASN A 14 4.53 -10.90 0.96
N ARG A 15 5.17 -10.48 -0.12
CA ARG A 15 6.59 -10.15 -0.11
C ARG A 15 6.92 -9.02 0.87
N ALA A 16 6.11 -7.97 0.90
CA ALA A 16 6.27 -6.85 1.81
C ALA A 16 6.14 -7.30 3.27
N PHE A 17 5.16 -8.16 3.56
CA PHE A 17 4.93 -8.73 4.88
C PHE A 17 6.17 -9.44 5.44
N TYR A 18 6.78 -10.32 4.66
CA TYR A 18 7.98 -11.05 5.09
C TYR A 18 9.28 -10.26 4.90
N GLY A 19 9.24 -9.16 4.17
CA GLY A 19 10.41 -8.32 3.90
C GLY A 19 10.66 -7.22 4.93
N LEU A 20 9.64 -6.84 5.69
CA LEU A 20 9.72 -5.83 6.74
C LEU A 20 9.46 -6.46 8.13
N PRO A 21 10.07 -5.90 9.18
CA PRO A 21 9.71 -6.30 10.54
C PRO A 21 8.23 -6.03 10.80
N ASP A 22 7.68 -6.74 11.77
CA ASP A 22 6.32 -6.51 12.24
C ASP A 22 6.14 -5.07 12.75
N MET A 23 5.07 -4.42 12.31
CA MET A 23 4.73 -3.04 12.64
C MET A 23 3.22 -2.93 12.84
N THR A 24 2.83 -2.21 13.88
CA THR A 24 1.43 -1.89 14.16
C THR A 24 1.25 -0.38 14.31
N ASN A 25 0.06 0.12 13.94
CA ASN A 25 -0.33 1.48 14.28
C ASN A 25 -0.81 1.57 15.75
N SER A 26 -1.13 2.76 16.23
CA SER A 26 -1.61 3.01 17.60
C SER A 26 -2.92 2.29 17.94
N GLN A 27 -3.68 1.85 16.94
CA GLN A 27 -4.91 1.07 17.10
C GLN A 27 -4.68 -0.45 17.12
N GLY A 28 -3.43 -0.90 16.96
CA GLY A 28 -3.06 -2.32 16.98
C GLY A 28 -3.20 -3.04 15.64
N LEU A 29 -3.53 -2.35 14.55
CA LEU A 29 -3.57 -2.91 13.19
C LEU A 29 -2.13 -3.12 12.68
N HIS A 30 -1.84 -4.32 12.18
CA HIS A 30 -0.56 -4.57 11.51
C HIS A 30 -0.48 -3.80 10.18
N THR A 31 0.66 -3.17 9.90
CA THR A 31 0.79 -2.21 8.79
C THR A 31 2.01 -2.44 7.90
N ASN A 32 2.91 -3.35 8.29
CA ASN A 32 4.17 -3.58 7.57
C ASN A 32 3.98 -4.00 6.10
N ALA A 33 2.99 -4.86 5.81
CA ALA A 33 2.72 -5.29 4.43
C ALA A 33 2.20 -4.15 3.57
N ILE A 34 1.30 -3.32 4.12
CA ILE A 34 0.75 -2.14 3.43
C ILE A 34 1.88 -1.15 3.11
N LEU A 35 2.70 -0.82 4.12
CA LEU A 35 3.83 0.11 3.96
C LEU A 35 4.81 -0.39 2.90
N GLY A 36 5.18 -1.67 2.97
CA GLY A 36 6.11 -2.25 2.02
C GLY A 36 5.55 -2.34 0.60
N PHE A 37 4.26 -2.65 0.46
CA PHE A 37 3.56 -2.62 -0.83
C PHE A 37 3.61 -1.23 -1.46
N LEU A 38 3.22 -0.20 -0.72
CA LEU A 38 3.21 1.19 -1.21
C LEU A 38 4.62 1.66 -1.59
N ASN A 39 5.64 1.32 -0.79
CA ASN A 39 7.02 1.66 -1.11
C ASN A 39 7.50 0.99 -2.42
N ILE A 40 7.14 -0.28 -2.64
CA ILE A 40 7.46 -0.98 -3.90
C ILE A 40 6.71 -0.33 -5.06
N MET A 41 5.42 -0.06 -4.91
CA MET A 41 4.59 0.60 -5.93
C MET A 41 5.17 1.97 -6.32
N PHE A 42 5.45 2.83 -5.35
CA PHE A 42 6.02 4.16 -5.62
C PHE A 42 7.39 4.07 -6.30
N LYS A 43 8.24 3.11 -5.89
CA LYS A 43 9.52 2.87 -6.57
C LYS A 43 9.30 2.60 -8.07
N PHE A 44 8.38 1.70 -8.44
CA PHE A 44 8.12 1.39 -9.83
C PHE A 44 7.42 2.54 -10.59
N LEU A 45 6.59 3.32 -9.91
CA LEU A 45 6.02 4.55 -10.49
C LEU A 45 7.11 5.56 -10.86
N GLU A 46 8.10 5.76 -9.98
CA GLU A 46 9.23 6.66 -10.21
C GLU A 46 10.17 6.14 -11.32
N GLU A 47 10.50 4.84 -11.29
CA GLU A 47 11.41 4.24 -12.27
C GLU A 47 10.80 4.18 -13.67
N GLU A 48 9.53 3.79 -13.79
CA GLU A 48 8.89 3.55 -15.07
C GLU A 48 8.17 4.76 -15.64
N ASN A 49 7.73 5.68 -14.79
CA ASN A 49 6.89 6.81 -15.18
C ASN A 49 5.72 6.36 -16.09
N PRO A 50 4.86 5.42 -15.62
CA PRO A 50 3.83 4.84 -16.44
C PRO A 50 2.70 5.83 -16.72
N THR A 51 1.99 5.62 -17.82
CA THR A 51 0.76 6.38 -18.15
C THR A 51 -0.50 5.70 -17.62
N HIS A 52 -0.40 4.40 -17.32
CA HIS A 52 -1.52 3.56 -16.86
C HIS A 52 -1.02 2.62 -15.75
N LEU A 53 -1.90 2.37 -14.77
CA LEU A 53 -1.62 1.50 -13.63
C LEU A 53 -2.88 0.71 -13.28
N ALA A 54 -2.72 -0.59 -13.02
CA ALA A 54 -3.74 -1.41 -12.40
C ALA A 54 -3.11 -2.45 -11.46
N VAL A 55 -3.85 -2.86 -10.44
CA VAL A 55 -3.41 -3.86 -9.46
C VAL A 55 -4.39 -5.03 -9.46
N ALA A 56 -3.89 -6.26 -9.58
CA ALA A 56 -4.71 -7.47 -9.53
C ALA A 56 -4.64 -8.11 -8.14
N PHE A 57 -5.79 -8.58 -7.64
CA PHE A 57 -5.87 -9.37 -6.41
C PHE A 57 -6.69 -10.63 -6.61
N ASP A 58 -6.31 -11.70 -5.90
CA ASP A 58 -7.11 -12.91 -5.81
C ASP A 58 -8.37 -12.68 -4.95
N LEU A 59 -9.45 -13.35 -5.31
CA LEU A 59 -10.63 -13.49 -4.47
C LEU A 59 -10.56 -14.78 -3.65
N LYS A 60 -11.20 -14.80 -2.48
CA LYS A 60 -11.37 -16.00 -1.65
C LYS A 60 -12.48 -16.91 -2.23
N ALA A 61 -12.36 -17.28 -3.49
CA ALA A 61 -13.29 -18.14 -4.19
C ALA A 61 -12.54 -19.23 -4.97
N PRO A 62 -13.12 -20.43 -5.14
CA PRO A 62 -12.51 -21.45 -5.97
C PRO A 62 -12.40 -20.98 -7.41
N THR A 63 -11.22 -21.20 -8.01
CA THR A 63 -10.96 -20.90 -9.41
C THR A 63 -11.27 -22.10 -10.31
N PHE A 64 -11.21 -21.93 -11.63
CA PHE A 64 -11.37 -23.04 -12.58
C PHE A 64 -10.32 -24.15 -12.34
N ARG A 65 -9.11 -23.79 -11.82
CA ARG A 65 -8.07 -24.76 -11.47
C ARG A 65 -8.49 -25.69 -10.34
N HIS A 66 -9.17 -25.16 -9.32
CA HIS A 66 -9.72 -25.97 -8.22
C HIS A 66 -10.85 -26.91 -8.71
N LYS A 67 -11.63 -26.47 -9.71
CA LYS A 67 -12.66 -27.32 -10.32
C LYS A 67 -12.06 -28.44 -11.16
N MET A 68 -10.90 -28.20 -11.77
CA MET A 68 -10.17 -29.18 -12.58
C MET A 68 -9.40 -30.17 -11.71
N PHE A 69 -8.76 -29.68 -10.65
CA PHE A 69 -7.95 -30.48 -9.74
C PHE A 69 -8.19 -30.01 -8.29
N ALA A 70 -8.94 -30.81 -7.52
CA ALA A 70 -9.40 -30.43 -6.17
C ALA A 70 -8.25 -30.17 -5.20
N ASP A 71 -7.10 -30.81 -5.39
CA ASP A 71 -5.91 -30.64 -4.54
C ASP A 71 -5.01 -29.48 -4.98
N TYR A 72 -5.41 -28.70 -6.01
CA TYR A 72 -4.66 -27.52 -6.45
C TYR A 72 -4.49 -26.52 -5.29
N LYS A 73 -3.24 -26.11 -5.04
CA LYS A 73 -2.86 -25.26 -3.88
C LYS A 73 -3.24 -25.83 -2.50
N GLY A 74 -3.68 -27.10 -2.42
CA GLY A 74 -4.16 -27.73 -1.19
C GLY A 74 -3.11 -27.90 -0.10
N THR A 75 -1.83 -27.84 -0.44
CA THR A 75 -0.70 -27.91 0.50
C THR A 75 -0.25 -26.54 1.03
N ARG A 76 -0.80 -25.43 0.49
CA ARG A 76 -0.45 -24.08 0.94
C ARG A 76 -0.95 -23.83 2.37
N LYS A 77 -0.07 -23.33 3.22
CA LYS A 77 -0.48 -22.82 4.53
C LYS A 77 -1.39 -21.62 4.35
N GLY A 78 -2.38 -21.47 5.22
CA GLY A 78 -3.24 -20.30 5.25
C GLY A 78 -2.42 -19.00 5.40
N MET A 79 -2.99 -17.91 4.95
CA MET A 79 -2.42 -16.58 5.17
C MET A 79 -2.39 -16.28 6.68
N PRO A 80 -1.27 -15.77 7.25
CA PRO A 80 -1.22 -15.32 8.63
C PRO A 80 -2.31 -14.29 8.93
N ASP A 81 -2.87 -14.29 10.13
CA ASP A 81 -3.94 -13.37 10.51
C ASP A 81 -3.49 -11.91 10.39
N GLU A 82 -2.24 -11.62 10.78
CA GLU A 82 -1.60 -10.31 10.68
C GLU A 82 -1.48 -9.79 9.24
N LEU A 83 -1.36 -10.67 8.27
CA LEU A 83 -1.39 -10.30 6.85
C LEU A 83 -2.82 -10.24 6.34
N GLN A 84 -3.68 -11.15 6.79
CA GLN A 84 -5.06 -11.22 6.33
C GLN A 84 -5.84 -9.94 6.63
N GLU A 85 -5.63 -9.30 7.78
CA GLU A 85 -6.28 -8.03 8.13
C GLU A 85 -5.81 -6.85 7.28
N GLN A 86 -4.58 -6.89 6.74
CA GLN A 86 -4.01 -5.84 5.90
C GLN A 86 -4.56 -5.85 4.47
N VAL A 87 -5.05 -7.01 3.97
CA VAL A 87 -5.55 -7.13 2.58
C VAL A 87 -6.72 -6.19 2.28
N PRO A 88 -7.80 -6.12 3.08
CA PRO A 88 -8.87 -5.18 2.80
C PRO A 88 -8.41 -3.72 2.90
N VAL A 89 -7.52 -3.41 3.84
CA VAL A 89 -7.04 -2.04 4.06
C VAL A 89 -6.24 -1.54 2.85
N ILE A 90 -5.28 -2.32 2.34
CA ILE A 90 -4.52 -1.90 1.15
C ILE A 90 -5.43 -1.70 -0.06
N ARG A 91 -6.46 -2.54 -0.24
CA ARG A 91 -7.42 -2.38 -1.34
C ARG A 91 -8.17 -1.05 -1.24
N GLU A 92 -8.62 -0.67 -0.06
CA GLU A 92 -9.28 0.62 0.14
C GLU A 92 -8.32 1.80 -0.04
N VAL A 93 -7.08 1.71 0.43
CA VAL A 93 -6.05 2.73 0.18
C VAL A 93 -5.81 2.91 -1.32
N LEU A 94 -5.66 1.82 -2.08
CA LEU A 94 -5.45 1.89 -3.52
C LEU A 94 -6.65 2.51 -4.26
N LYS A 95 -7.88 2.18 -3.85
CA LYS A 95 -9.09 2.82 -4.38
C LYS A 95 -9.13 4.31 -4.08
N ALA A 96 -8.82 4.70 -2.85
CA ALA A 96 -8.73 6.10 -2.45
C ALA A 96 -7.65 6.86 -3.26
N MET A 97 -6.59 6.17 -3.69
CA MET A 97 -5.57 6.68 -4.60
C MET A 97 -5.98 6.66 -6.08
N ASN A 98 -7.25 6.41 -6.40
CA ASN A 98 -7.77 6.28 -7.78
C ASN A 98 -7.07 5.18 -8.59
N ILE A 99 -6.60 4.11 -7.95
CA ILE A 99 -5.96 2.98 -8.63
C ILE A 99 -6.99 1.87 -8.81
N PRO A 100 -7.30 1.47 -10.06
CA PRO A 100 -8.26 0.42 -10.33
C PRO A 100 -7.73 -0.95 -9.90
N LEU A 101 -8.61 -1.75 -9.30
CA LEU A 101 -8.34 -3.11 -8.86
C LEU A 101 -9.00 -4.12 -9.78
N MET A 102 -8.25 -5.10 -10.25
CA MET A 102 -8.75 -6.24 -11.01
C MET A 102 -8.98 -7.42 -10.09
N MET A 103 -10.20 -7.89 -10.00
CA MET A 103 -10.59 -9.06 -9.20
C MET A 103 -11.77 -9.74 -9.89
N GLU A 104 -11.69 -11.04 -10.17
CA GLU A 104 -12.76 -11.77 -10.88
C GLU A 104 -12.96 -13.15 -10.27
N GLU A 105 -14.22 -13.53 -10.01
CA GLU A 105 -14.54 -14.86 -9.51
C GLU A 105 -14.20 -15.95 -10.52
N GLY A 106 -13.59 -17.03 -10.04
CA GLY A 106 -13.20 -18.16 -10.88
C GLY A 106 -11.83 -18.02 -11.53
N TYR A 107 -11.18 -16.87 -11.42
CA TYR A 107 -9.86 -16.59 -11.96
C TYR A 107 -8.88 -16.17 -10.86
N GLU A 108 -7.61 -16.30 -11.14
CA GLU A 108 -6.53 -15.82 -10.26
C GLU A 108 -6.01 -14.45 -10.75
N ALA A 109 -5.34 -13.71 -9.87
CA ALA A 109 -4.71 -12.44 -10.24
C ALA A 109 -3.80 -12.58 -11.46
N ASP A 110 -3.07 -13.69 -11.57
CA ASP A 110 -2.17 -13.98 -12.69
C ASP A 110 -2.91 -14.03 -14.03
N ASP A 111 -4.14 -14.60 -14.05
CA ASP A 111 -4.96 -14.68 -15.26
C ASP A 111 -5.43 -13.28 -15.70
N LEU A 112 -5.76 -12.41 -14.75
CA LEU A 112 -6.15 -11.03 -15.02
C LEU A 112 -4.94 -10.20 -15.51
N LEU A 113 -3.78 -10.37 -14.87
CA LEU A 113 -2.52 -9.75 -15.32
C LEU A 113 -2.14 -10.21 -16.72
N GLY A 114 -2.26 -11.53 -16.99
CA GLY A 114 -1.99 -12.11 -18.30
C GLY A 114 -2.91 -11.53 -19.37
N THR A 115 -4.20 -11.49 -19.11
CA THR A 115 -5.19 -10.93 -20.04
C THR A 115 -4.93 -9.45 -20.32
N MET A 116 -4.75 -8.66 -19.27
CA MET A 116 -4.52 -7.22 -19.41
C MET A 116 -3.18 -6.93 -20.10
N SER A 117 -2.17 -7.76 -19.91
CA SER A 117 -0.87 -7.61 -20.59
C SER A 117 -0.97 -7.85 -22.09
N VAL A 118 -1.70 -8.88 -22.51
CA VAL A 118 -1.93 -9.18 -23.94
C VAL A 118 -2.75 -8.07 -24.60
N LEU A 119 -3.83 -7.62 -23.95
CA LEU A 119 -4.64 -6.50 -24.45
C LEU A 119 -3.81 -5.22 -24.55
N GLY A 120 -2.97 -4.93 -23.54
CA GLY A 120 -2.08 -3.78 -23.54
C GLY A 120 -1.06 -3.82 -24.66
N GLU A 121 -0.41 -4.97 -24.88
CA GLU A 121 0.54 -5.15 -26.00
C GLU A 121 -0.14 -4.96 -27.37
N GLN A 122 -1.34 -5.50 -27.53
CA GLN A 122 -2.15 -5.33 -28.76
C GLN A 122 -2.56 -3.87 -28.99
N ALA A 123 -2.85 -3.14 -27.91
CA ALA A 123 -3.16 -1.72 -27.95
C ALA A 123 -1.91 -0.81 -28.14
N GLY A 124 -0.72 -1.40 -28.19
CA GLY A 124 0.53 -0.68 -28.45
C GLY A 124 1.28 -0.18 -27.22
N PHE A 125 0.87 -0.57 -26.01
CA PHE A 125 1.57 -0.26 -24.79
C PHE A 125 2.90 -1.03 -24.67
N GLU A 126 3.84 -0.41 -23.97
CA GLU A 126 4.92 -1.10 -23.29
C GLU A 126 4.40 -1.56 -21.94
N VAL A 127 4.37 -2.85 -21.68
CA VAL A 127 3.76 -3.41 -20.47
C VAL A 127 4.83 -3.85 -19.49
N LYS A 128 4.67 -3.48 -18.22
CA LYS A 128 5.52 -3.91 -17.10
C LYS A 128 4.64 -4.64 -16.09
N ILE A 129 4.98 -5.89 -15.77
CA ILE A 129 4.31 -6.66 -14.73
C ILE A 129 5.25 -6.80 -13.54
N VAL A 130 4.83 -6.32 -12.38
CA VAL A 130 5.58 -6.42 -11.13
C VAL A 130 4.98 -7.52 -10.27
N SER A 131 5.72 -8.60 -10.06
CA SER A 131 5.33 -9.73 -9.23
C SER A 131 6.56 -10.43 -8.64
N GLY A 132 6.40 -11.10 -7.52
CA GLY A 132 7.39 -12.04 -6.99
C GLY A 132 7.28 -13.44 -7.58
N ASP A 133 6.20 -13.72 -8.34
CA ASP A 133 5.93 -15.04 -8.91
C ASP A 133 6.64 -15.22 -10.26
N ARG A 134 7.38 -16.31 -10.37
CA ARG A 134 8.11 -16.66 -11.60
C ARG A 134 7.22 -17.31 -12.68
N ASP A 135 6.02 -17.71 -12.31
CA ASP A 135 5.09 -18.30 -13.28
C ASP A 135 4.64 -17.26 -14.31
N LEU A 136 4.67 -15.98 -13.94
CA LEU A 136 4.43 -14.87 -14.87
C LEU A 136 5.51 -14.71 -15.95
N LEU A 137 6.66 -15.39 -15.85
CA LEU A 137 7.67 -15.40 -16.92
C LEU A 137 7.13 -15.94 -18.24
N GLN A 138 6.10 -16.78 -18.20
CA GLN A 138 5.41 -17.27 -19.40
C GLN A 138 4.73 -16.16 -20.23
N LEU A 139 4.50 -14.98 -19.62
CA LEU A 139 3.89 -13.82 -20.26
C LEU A 139 4.90 -12.86 -20.91
N ALA A 140 6.20 -13.08 -20.70
CA ALA A 140 7.23 -12.21 -21.23
C ALA A 140 7.24 -12.22 -22.78
N THR A 141 7.29 -11.03 -23.38
CA THR A 141 7.44 -10.80 -24.82
C THR A 141 8.49 -9.71 -25.08
N LYS A 142 8.62 -9.24 -26.32
CA LYS A 142 9.45 -8.06 -26.64
C LYS A 142 8.92 -6.75 -26.06
N LYS A 143 7.63 -6.69 -25.67
CA LYS A 143 6.98 -5.49 -25.13
C LYS A 143 6.41 -5.69 -23.73
N VAL A 144 6.26 -6.94 -23.28
CA VAL A 144 5.84 -7.29 -21.92
C VAL A 144 7.06 -7.71 -21.13
N GLN A 145 7.42 -6.93 -20.13
CA GLN A 145 8.53 -7.17 -19.20
C GLN A 145 8.01 -7.65 -17.86
N ILE A 146 8.57 -8.72 -17.34
CA ILE A 146 8.31 -9.19 -15.98
C ILE A 146 9.41 -8.66 -15.07
N ARG A 147 9.01 -7.94 -14.02
CA ARG A 147 9.89 -7.31 -13.05
C ARG A 147 9.71 -7.97 -11.68
N ILE A 148 10.74 -8.67 -11.22
CA ILE A 148 10.69 -9.45 -9.98
C ILE A 148 11.53 -8.74 -8.91
N PRO A 149 10.91 -8.01 -7.96
CA PRO A 149 11.64 -7.40 -6.88
C PRO A 149 12.19 -8.48 -5.95
N LYS A 150 13.44 -8.35 -5.53
CA LYS A 150 14.10 -9.19 -4.53
C LYS A 150 14.65 -8.32 -3.42
N THR A 151 14.24 -8.57 -2.20
CA THR A 151 14.79 -7.89 -1.02
C THR A 151 15.96 -8.70 -0.48
N ASN A 152 17.08 -8.07 -0.30
CA ASN A 152 18.24 -8.61 0.38
C ASN A 152 18.71 -7.63 1.47
N ARG A 153 19.75 -7.98 2.23
CA ARG A 153 20.29 -7.13 3.30
C ARG A 153 20.79 -5.76 2.81
N ALA A 154 21.09 -5.63 1.51
CA ALA A 154 21.58 -4.40 0.89
C ALA A 154 20.46 -3.55 0.25
N GLY A 155 19.20 -4.02 0.28
CA GLY A 155 18.05 -3.33 -0.29
C GLY A 155 17.25 -4.18 -1.27
N THR A 156 16.34 -3.54 -2.01
CA THR A 156 15.53 -4.21 -3.05
C THR A 156 16.22 -4.14 -4.41
N VAL A 157 16.60 -5.29 -4.93
CA VAL A 157 17.11 -5.48 -6.31
C VAL A 157 15.96 -5.98 -7.16
N VAL A 158 15.87 -5.59 -8.41
CA VAL A 158 14.85 -6.06 -9.36
C VAL A 158 15.52 -6.93 -10.42
N GLU A 159 14.97 -8.11 -10.65
CA GLU A 159 15.32 -8.93 -11.81
C GLU A 159 14.31 -8.63 -12.92
N ASP A 160 14.79 -8.30 -14.09
CA ASP A 160 14.00 -7.90 -15.25
C ASP A 160 14.09 -8.96 -16.34
N TYR A 161 12.93 -9.32 -16.93
CA TYR A 161 12.83 -10.38 -17.94
C TYR A 161 11.94 -9.95 -19.09
N TYR A 162 12.51 -9.79 -20.26
CA TYR A 162 11.85 -9.90 -21.56
C TYR A 162 11.96 -11.35 -22.07
N GLU A 163 11.39 -11.65 -23.21
CA GLU A 163 11.44 -13.02 -23.77
C GLU A 163 12.86 -13.53 -23.98
N ASP A 164 13.78 -12.66 -24.42
CA ASP A 164 15.19 -13.03 -24.65
C ASP A 164 15.92 -13.33 -23.33
N ASP A 165 15.60 -12.60 -22.25
CA ASP A 165 16.16 -12.84 -20.91
C ASP A 165 15.68 -14.18 -20.33
N VAL A 166 14.41 -14.53 -20.58
CA VAL A 166 13.87 -15.85 -20.20
C VAL A 166 14.59 -16.96 -20.96
N LEU A 167 14.74 -16.80 -22.26
CA LEU A 167 15.46 -17.77 -23.10
C LEU A 167 16.93 -17.94 -22.68
N GLU A 168 17.61 -16.83 -22.40
CA GLU A 168 19.01 -16.88 -21.94
C GLU A 168 19.15 -17.62 -20.60
N LYS A 169 18.29 -17.28 -19.64
CA LYS A 169 18.39 -17.81 -18.27
C LYS A 169 17.88 -19.24 -18.12
N TYR A 170 16.71 -19.52 -18.71
CA TYR A 170 16.02 -20.80 -18.55
C TYR A 170 16.21 -21.76 -19.73
N GLN A 171 16.84 -21.29 -20.80
CA GLN A 171 17.11 -22.05 -22.02
C GLN A 171 15.87 -22.57 -22.76
N VAL A 172 14.73 -21.98 -22.48
CA VAL A 172 13.43 -22.20 -23.14
C VAL A 172 12.74 -20.85 -23.33
N THR A 173 11.87 -20.75 -24.33
CA THR A 173 11.04 -19.56 -24.53
C THR A 173 10.01 -19.41 -23.42
N PRO A 174 9.41 -18.21 -23.19
CA PRO A 174 8.32 -18.05 -22.26
C PRO A 174 7.17 -19.04 -22.44
N LYS A 175 6.81 -19.35 -23.67
CA LYS A 175 5.77 -20.33 -23.99
C LYS A 175 6.18 -21.76 -23.61
N GLU A 176 7.41 -22.15 -23.95
CA GLU A 176 7.96 -23.46 -23.59
C GLU A 176 8.18 -23.62 -22.08
N PHE A 177 8.31 -22.51 -21.34
CA PHE A 177 8.42 -22.52 -19.88
C PHE A 177 7.20 -23.19 -19.21
N ILE A 178 6.01 -23.06 -19.83
CA ILE A 178 4.78 -23.74 -19.38
C ILE A 178 4.97 -25.27 -19.45
N ASP A 179 5.52 -25.76 -20.55
CA ASP A 179 5.75 -27.20 -20.75
C ASP A 179 6.81 -27.76 -19.80
N VAL A 180 7.83 -26.97 -19.48
CA VAL A 180 8.80 -27.36 -18.44
C VAL A 180 8.10 -27.51 -17.09
N LYS A 181 7.22 -26.58 -16.72
CA LYS A 181 6.40 -26.66 -15.51
C LYS A 181 5.46 -27.86 -15.53
N ALA A 182 4.83 -28.13 -16.67
CA ALA A 182 3.95 -29.28 -16.85
C ALA A 182 4.65 -30.62 -16.59
N LEU A 183 5.89 -30.75 -17.07
CA LEU A 183 6.70 -31.95 -16.88
C LEU A 183 7.22 -32.09 -15.44
N MET A 184 7.79 -31.04 -14.87
CA MET A 184 8.42 -31.11 -13.54
C MET A 184 7.42 -31.00 -12.39
N GLY A 185 6.23 -30.45 -12.65
CA GLY A 185 5.28 -30.08 -11.61
C GLY A 185 5.68 -28.84 -10.83
N ASP A 186 4.84 -28.48 -9.87
CA ASP A 186 5.11 -27.40 -8.93
C ASP A 186 4.60 -27.76 -7.52
N ALA A 187 5.54 -27.94 -6.59
CA ALA A 187 5.19 -28.29 -5.22
C ALA A 187 4.48 -27.15 -4.45
N SER A 188 4.72 -25.89 -4.84
CA SER A 188 4.08 -24.73 -4.18
C SER A 188 2.59 -24.63 -4.51
N ASP A 189 2.20 -25.04 -5.73
CA ASP A 189 0.83 -25.05 -6.20
C ASP A 189 0.20 -26.44 -6.21
N ASN A 190 0.96 -27.41 -5.72
CA ASN A 190 0.56 -28.82 -5.72
C ASN A 190 0.22 -29.34 -7.12
N ILE A 191 0.94 -28.86 -8.14
CA ILE A 191 0.84 -29.38 -9.52
C ILE A 191 1.69 -30.63 -9.60
N PRO A 192 1.09 -31.78 -9.99
CA PRO A 192 1.78 -33.06 -9.84
C PRO A 192 2.95 -33.27 -10.81
N GLY A 193 2.88 -32.72 -12.03
CA GLY A 193 3.87 -32.98 -13.06
C GLY A 193 3.92 -34.46 -13.47
N ILE A 194 5.05 -34.89 -14.02
CA ILE A 194 5.32 -36.28 -14.33
C ILE A 194 6.33 -36.85 -13.35
N PRO A 195 5.98 -37.94 -12.64
CA PRO A 195 6.88 -38.52 -11.62
C PRO A 195 8.29 -38.80 -12.16
N GLY A 196 9.31 -38.36 -11.44
CA GLY A 196 10.71 -38.60 -11.79
C GLY A 196 11.27 -37.75 -12.93
N ILE A 197 10.49 -36.78 -13.45
CA ILE A 197 10.99 -35.75 -14.36
C ILE A 197 11.14 -34.45 -13.56
N GLY A 198 12.39 -34.13 -13.20
CA GLY A 198 12.72 -32.86 -12.55
C GLY A 198 13.15 -31.81 -13.58
N GLU A 199 13.40 -30.58 -13.10
CA GLU A 199 13.72 -29.39 -13.91
C GLU A 199 14.73 -29.64 -15.05
N LYS A 200 15.89 -30.23 -14.73
CA LYS A 200 16.94 -30.50 -15.73
C LYS A 200 16.48 -31.41 -16.87
N THR A 201 15.71 -32.45 -16.53
CA THR A 201 15.19 -33.38 -17.53
C THR A 201 14.06 -32.74 -18.33
N ALA A 202 13.16 -32.03 -17.67
CA ALA A 202 12.09 -31.28 -18.30
C ALA A 202 12.63 -30.25 -19.30
N THR A 203 13.58 -29.40 -18.86
CA THR A 203 14.21 -28.40 -19.73
C THR A 203 14.89 -29.05 -20.95
N LYS A 204 15.61 -30.17 -20.75
CA LYS A 204 16.24 -30.88 -21.86
C LYS A 204 15.21 -31.41 -22.86
N LEU A 205 14.12 -32.01 -22.37
CA LEU A 205 13.05 -32.54 -23.22
C LEU A 205 12.37 -31.42 -24.02
N ILE A 206 12.07 -30.29 -23.37
CA ILE A 206 11.39 -29.19 -24.05
C ILE A 206 12.32 -28.49 -25.06
N LYS A 207 13.60 -28.40 -24.79
CA LYS A 207 14.58 -27.92 -25.79
C LYS A 207 14.63 -28.83 -27.05
N GLU A 208 14.43 -30.12 -26.88
CA GLU A 208 14.49 -31.09 -27.97
C GLU A 208 13.15 -31.20 -28.72
N PHE A 209 12.03 -31.21 -27.96
CA PHE A 209 10.71 -31.50 -28.51
C PHE A 209 9.75 -30.29 -28.52
N GLN A 210 10.09 -29.14 -27.95
CA GLN A 210 9.37 -27.87 -27.83
C GLN A 210 8.05 -27.95 -27.01
N SER A 211 7.43 -29.11 -26.88
CA SER A 211 6.20 -29.29 -26.09
C SER A 211 6.09 -30.73 -25.56
N ILE A 212 5.26 -30.89 -24.51
CA ILE A 212 4.95 -32.20 -23.94
C ILE A 212 4.25 -33.09 -24.96
N GLU A 213 3.37 -32.52 -25.78
CA GLU A 213 2.63 -33.25 -26.82
C GLU A 213 3.58 -33.78 -27.88
N ASN A 214 4.53 -32.96 -28.31
CA ASN A 214 5.51 -33.36 -29.31
C ASN A 214 6.51 -34.39 -28.74
N ALA A 215 6.91 -34.26 -27.49
CA ALA A 215 7.72 -35.27 -26.79
C ALA A 215 6.98 -36.62 -26.72
N TYR A 216 5.69 -36.60 -26.44
CA TYR A 216 4.87 -37.81 -26.43
C TYR A 216 4.69 -38.44 -27.84
N ALA A 217 4.51 -37.61 -28.86
CA ALA A 217 4.42 -38.08 -30.24
C ALA A 217 5.72 -38.75 -30.74
N HIS A 218 6.87 -38.34 -30.20
CA HIS A 218 8.19 -38.87 -30.48
C HIS A 218 8.76 -39.69 -29.32
N ILE A 219 7.88 -40.40 -28.62
CA ILE A 219 8.22 -41.08 -27.36
C ILE A 219 9.41 -42.04 -27.47
N ASP A 220 9.63 -42.65 -28.62
CA ASP A 220 10.74 -43.56 -28.84
C ASP A 220 12.12 -42.88 -28.83
N GLU A 221 12.15 -41.59 -29.08
CA GLU A 221 13.36 -40.74 -29.05
C GLU A 221 13.65 -40.18 -27.66
N VAL A 222 12.67 -40.20 -26.74
CA VAL A 222 12.80 -39.65 -25.40
C VAL A 222 13.83 -40.42 -24.56
N LYS A 223 14.76 -39.66 -23.97
CA LYS A 223 15.81 -40.16 -23.06
C LYS A 223 15.87 -39.35 -21.79
N PRO A 224 16.19 -39.96 -20.63
CA PRO A 224 16.51 -41.38 -20.40
C PRO A 224 15.26 -42.27 -20.42
N ASN A 225 15.46 -43.57 -20.49
CA ASN A 225 14.35 -44.53 -20.54
C ASN A 225 13.34 -44.38 -19.41
N ARG A 226 13.78 -43.97 -18.23
CA ARG A 226 12.88 -43.68 -17.10
C ARG A 226 11.93 -42.52 -17.42
N ALA A 227 12.44 -41.43 -18.01
CA ALA A 227 11.61 -40.31 -18.42
C ALA A 227 10.63 -40.72 -19.54
N LYS A 228 11.09 -41.52 -20.50
CA LYS A 228 10.23 -42.12 -21.56
C LYS A 228 9.07 -42.88 -20.95
N ASN A 229 9.36 -43.87 -20.07
CA ASN A 229 8.34 -44.74 -19.49
C ASN A 229 7.35 -43.92 -18.65
N ASN A 230 7.84 -42.97 -17.85
CA ASN A 230 6.98 -42.15 -17.01
C ASN A 230 6.15 -41.17 -17.84
N LEU A 231 6.70 -40.61 -18.92
CA LEU A 231 5.93 -39.76 -19.82
C LEU A 231 4.79 -40.58 -20.53
N GLN A 232 5.06 -41.83 -20.88
CA GLN A 232 4.02 -42.71 -21.46
C GLN A 232 2.91 -43.03 -20.45
N GLU A 233 3.31 -43.35 -19.20
CA GLU A 233 2.38 -43.78 -18.14
C GLU A 233 1.54 -42.59 -17.60
N TYR A 234 2.15 -41.40 -17.44
CA TYR A 234 1.54 -40.27 -16.79
C TYR A 234 1.26 -39.11 -17.75
N TYR A 235 1.12 -39.38 -19.06
CA TYR A 235 0.90 -38.33 -20.07
C TYR A 235 -0.30 -37.43 -19.76
N ASP A 236 -1.45 -38.05 -19.45
CA ASP A 236 -2.68 -37.31 -19.12
C ASP A 236 -2.50 -36.40 -17.88
N GLN A 237 -1.74 -36.87 -16.89
CA GLN A 237 -1.38 -36.06 -15.73
C GLN A 237 -0.46 -34.87 -16.11
N GLY A 238 0.44 -35.09 -17.05
CA GLY A 238 1.29 -34.02 -17.60
C GLY A 238 0.49 -32.98 -18.37
N VAL A 239 -0.51 -33.41 -19.19
CA VAL A 239 -1.42 -32.49 -19.88
C VAL A 239 -2.26 -31.68 -18.89
N MET A 240 -2.83 -32.32 -17.86
CA MET A 240 -3.54 -31.62 -16.78
C MET A 240 -2.62 -30.64 -16.09
N SER A 241 -1.38 -31.02 -15.77
CA SER A 241 -0.38 -30.14 -15.13
C SER A 241 -0.05 -28.93 -16.01
N LYS A 242 0.01 -29.10 -17.33
CA LYS A 242 0.17 -28.00 -18.29
C LYS A 242 -0.99 -27.03 -18.22
N GLU A 243 -2.21 -27.52 -18.18
CA GLU A 243 -3.40 -26.68 -18.07
C GLU A 243 -3.46 -25.92 -16.75
N LEU A 244 -3.08 -26.55 -15.64
CA LEU A 244 -2.99 -25.91 -14.33
C LEU A 244 -1.90 -24.82 -14.30
N ALA A 245 -0.75 -25.04 -14.94
CA ALA A 245 0.36 -24.09 -14.99
C ALA A 245 0.14 -22.94 -15.99
N THR A 246 -0.80 -23.10 -16.92
CA THR A 246 -1.05 -22.08 -17.95
C THR A 246 -1.87 -20.92 -17.39
N ILE A 247 -1.35 -19.71 -17.54
CA ILE A 247 -2.06 -18.48 -17.23
C ILE A 247 -3.06 -18.19 -18.35
N LYS A 248 -4.33 -17.97 -18.01
CA LYS A 248 -5.34 -17.55 -18.97
C LYS A 248 -5.11 -16.12 -19.41
N VAL A 249 -5.22 -15.87 -20.70
CA VAL A 249 -5.02 -14.53 -21.28
C VAL A 249 -6.28 -14.00 -21.98
N ASP A 250 -7.40 -14.64 -21.70
CA ASP A 250 -8.74 -14.35 -22.24
C ASP A 250 -9.80 -14.28 -21.13
N SER A 251 -9.38 -13.97 -19.91
CA SER A 251 -10.25 -13.84 -18.75
C SER A 251 -11.15 -12.60 -18.85
N PRO A 252 -12.36 -12.59 -18.28
CA PRO A 252 -13.18 -11.41 -18.23
C PRO A 252 -12.46 -10.32 -17.40
N ILE A 253 -12.46 -9.09 -17.90
CA ILE A 253 -11.89 -7.92 -17.24
C ILE A 253 -12.91 -6.78 -17.32
N ASP A 254 -13.28 -6.22 -16.16
CA ASP A 254 -14.27 -5.13 -16.07
C ASP A 254 -13.66 -3.75 -16.17
N ILE A 255 -12.33 -3.61 -16.22
CA ILE A 255 -11.65 -2.33 -16.35
C ILE A 255 -11.15 -2.10 -17.79
N SER A 256 -11.32 -0.88 -18.28
CA SER A 256 -10.76 -0.40 -19.54
C SER A 256 -9.38 0.25 -19.33
N PHE A 257 -8.69 0.55 -20.43
CA PHE A 257 -7.46 1.36 -20.35
C PHE A 257 -7.74 2.78 -19.90
N ASP A 258 -8.92 3.34 -20.18
CA ASP A 258 -9.30 4.67 -19.69
C ASP A 258 -9.43 4.67 -18.15
N ASP A 259 -9.97 3.61 -17.56
CA ASP A 259 -10.03 3.44 -16.10
C ASP A 259 -8.64 3.26 -15.48
N ALA A 260 -7.74 2.60 -16.20
CA ALA A 260 -6.37 2.36 -15.75
C ALA A 260 -5.44 3.58 -15.96
N LYS A 261 -5.91 4.64 -16.61
CA LYS A 261 -5.10 5.86 -16.82
C LYS A 261 -4.70 6.45 -15.48
N LEU A 262 -3.41 6.67 -15.31
CA LEU A 262 -2.86 7.24 -14.09
C LEU A 262 -3.38 8.67 -13.89
N GLY A 263 -4.15 8.86 -12.84
CA GLY A 263 -4.71 10.15 -12.41
C GLY A 263 -3.99 10.71 -11.20
N ASP A 264 -4.70 11.53 -10.43
CA ASP A 264 -4.20 12.02 -9.15
C ASP A 264 -4.24 10.89 -8.11
N LEU A 265 -3.06 10.52 -7.61
CA LEU A 265 -2.89 9.52 -6.56
C LEU A 265 -3.00 10.13 -5.15
N TYR A 266 -2.88 11.43 -5.04
CA TYR A 266 -2.71 12.15 -3.78
C TYR A 266 -4.02 12.81 -3.32
N THR A 267 -5.10 12.03 -3.31
CA THR A 267 -6.43 12.49 -2.90
C THR A 267 -6.51 12.77 -1.40
N LYS A 268 -7.46 13.60 -0.97
CA LYS A 268 -7.73 13.83 0.45
C LYS A 268 -8.09 12.56 1.20
N GLU A 269 -8.87 11.68 0.57
CA GLU A 269 -9.27 10.40 1.14
C GLU A 269 -8.07 9.49 1.38
N ALA A 270 -7.16 9.36 0.40
CA ALA A 270 -5.91 8.63 0.55
C ALA A 270 -5.04 9.21 1.66
N TYR A 271 -4.95 10.54 1.76
CA TYR A 271 -4.22 11.22 2.83
C TYR A 271 -4.75 10.83 4.21
N HIS A 272 -6.06 10.90 4.43
CA HIS A 272 -6.67 10.53 5.72
C HIS A 272 -6.39 9.07 6.09
N MET A 273 -6.56 8.16 5.15
CA MET A 273 -6.27 6.74 5.38
C MET A 273 -4.80 6.50 5.73
N LEU A 274 -3.87 7.14 5.03
CA LEU A 274 -2.43 7.01 5.28
C LEU A 274 -2.01 7.68 6.61
N LYS A 275 -2.73 8.72 7.04
CA LYS A 275 -2.56 9.35 8.36
C LYS A 275 -3.00 8.40 9.49
N GLU A 276 -4.14 7.73 9.35
CA GLU A 276 -4.60 6.70 10.29
C GLU A 276 -3.65 5.50 10.37
N LEU A 277 -3.00 5.14 9.25
CA LEU A 277 -1.96 4.12 9.20
C LEU A 277 -0.60 4.60 9.73
N GLU A 278 -0.47 5.89 10.07
CA GLU A 278 0.74 6.52 10.62
C GLU A 278 1.94 6.50 9.66
N PHE A 279 1.70 6.53 8.35
CA PHE A 279 2.74 6.48 7.32
C PHE A 279 3.36 7.84 7.01
N LYS A 280 4.02 8.44 8.00
CA LYS A 280 4.62 9.79 7.92
C LYS A 280 5.51 10.01 6.69
N ALA A 281 6.29 9.01 6.28
CA ALA A 281 7.17 9.13 5.12
C ALA A 281 6.40 9.18 3.79
N ILE A 282 5.28 8.46 3.69
CA ILE A 282 4.43 8.47 2.49
C ILE A 282 3.64 9.78 2.44
N LEU A 283 3.14 10.27 3.59
CA LEU A 283 2.42 11.55 3.67
C LEU A 283 3.23 12.74 3.15
N LYS A 284 4.57 12.71 3.24
CA LYS A 284 5.45 13.74 2.65
C LYS A 284 5.37 13.82 1.11
N ARG A 285 4.79 12.82 0.44
CA ARG A 285 4.57 12.82 -1.02
C ARG A 285 3.33 13.60 -1.42
N PHE A 286 2.46 13.90 -0.46
CA PHE A 286 1.28 14.74 -0.67
C PHE A 286 1.73 16.21 -0.60
N ASP A 287 2.19 16.75 -1.74
CA ASP A 287 2.71 18.11 -1.82
C ASP A 287 1.62 19.14 -1.48
N GLY A 288 1.80 19.84 -0.39
CA GLY A 288 1.12 21.10 -0.08
C GLY A 288 -0.38 21.02 0.27
N GLU A 289 -0.95 19.86 0.37
CA GLU A 289 -2.30 19.66 0.89
C GLU A 289 -2.25 19.05 2.28
N GLU A 290 -2.39 19.92 3.20
CA GLU A 290 -2.97 19.94 4.52
C GLU A 290 -2.02 20.58 5.52
N GLN A 291 -2.07 21.81 5.43
CA GLN A 291 -2.85 22.52 6.50
C GLN A 291 -4.27 21.94 6.41
N GLU A 292 -4.68 21.11 7.40
CA GLU A 292 -6.10 20.97 7.70
C GLU A 292 -6.62 22.41 7.58
N ASP A 293 -7.51 22.68 6.59
CA ASP A 293 -8.41 23.80 6.68
C ASP A 293 -9.30 23.50 7.90
N PHE A 294 -8.73 23.65 9.08
CA PHE A 294 -9.50 24.03 10.22
C PHE A 294 -10.05 25.41 9.80
N GLU A 295 -11.26 25.46 9.36
CA GLU A 295 -12.01 26.70 9.37
C GLU A 295 -12.10 27.13 10.84
N ILE A 296 -10.96 27.66 11.35
CA ILE A 296 -10.93 28.28 12.66
C ILE A 296 -11.86 29.46 12.58
N LYS A 297 -13.01 29.34 13.19
CA LYS A 297 -13.97 30.44 13.33
C LYS A 297 -13.46 31.37 14.42
N ILE A 298 -12.71 32.39 14.01
CA ILE A 298 -12.20 33.38 14.94
C ILE A 298 -13.35 34.36 15.25
N LYS A 299 -13.70 34.45 16.52
CA LYS A 299 -14.62 35.46 17.05
C LYS A 299 -13.86 36.46 17.86
N GLU A 300 -13.75 37.67 17.35
CA GLU A 300 -13.13 38.78 18.06
C GLU A 300 -14.04 39.32 19.18
N ILE A 301 -13.53 39.45 20.39
CA ILE A 301 -14.25 39.84 21.59
C ILE A 301 -13.68 41.21 22.07
N ILE A 302 -14.51 42.20 22.01
CA ILE A 302 -14.19 43.59 22.41
C ILE A 302 -15.03 44.06 23.61
N ASP A 303 -16.12 43.35 23.90
CA ASP A 303 -16.99 43.67 25.04
C ASP A 303 -16.55 42.92 26.31
N LEU A 304 -16.40 43.70 27.42
CA LEU A 304 -15.90 43.16 28.69
C LEU A 304 -16.86 42.11 29.29
N ALA A 305 -18.18 42.36 29.22
CA ALA A 305 -19.15 41.43 29.80
C ALA A 305 -19.20 40.11 29.01
N GLU A 306 -19.04 40.19 27.69
CA GLU A 306 -18.91 39.01 26.84
C GLU A 306 -17.61 38.23 27.14
N ALA A 307 -16.49 38.95 27.36
CA ALA A 307 -15.22 38.34 27.73
C ALA A 307 -15.35 37.58 29.07
N GLU A 308 -15.96 38.23 30.10
CA GLU A 308 -16.21 37.60 31.41
C GLU A 308 -17.06 36.32 31.28
N ASP A 309 -18.13 36.32 30.46
CA ASP A 309 -19.00 35.16 30.26
C ASP A 309 -18.24 34.02 29.58
N ILE A 310 -17.40 34.32 28.58
CA ILE A 310 -16.58 33.31 27.87
C ILE A 310 -15.59 32.65 28.83
N PHE A 311 -14.83 33.44 29.62
CA PHE A 311 -13.91 32.89 30.60
C PHE A 311 -14.62 32.12 31.71
N ALA A 312 -15.77 32.58 32.19
CA ALA A 312 -16.60 31.87 33.18
C ALA A 312 -17.14 30.52 32.63
N LYS A 313 -17.38 30.42 31.35
CA LYS A 313 -17.73 29.17 30.71
C LYS A 313 -16.52 28.25 30.50
N ALA A 314 -15.37 28.83 30.14
CA ALA A 314 -14.11 28.12 29.95
C ALA A 314 -13.65 27.43 31.24
N VAL A 315 -13.72 28.07 32.37
CA VAL A 315 -13.36 27.52 33.69
C VAL A 315 -14.13 26.22 34.03
N LYS A 316 -15.31 26.01 33.44
CA LYS A 316 -16.12 24.79 33.64
C LYS A 316 -15.71 23.62 32.72
N LYS A 317 -14.80 23.86 31.79
CA LYS A 317 -14.28 22.83 30.86
C LYS A 317 -13.13 22.06 31.53
N LYS A 318 -12.76 20.91 30.92
CA LYS A 318 -11.67 20.09 31.46
C LYS A 318 -10.30 20.51 30.93
N GLU A 319 -10.29 21.17 29.77
CA GLU A 319 -9.08 21.56 29.06
C GLU A 319 -9.27 22.89 28.31
N ALA A 320 -8.21 23.62 28.12
CA ALA A 320 -8.17 24.87 27.34
C ALA A 320 -6.85 24.97 26.59
N GLY A 321 -6.89 25.57 25.39
CA GLY A 321 -5.71 26.03 24.65
C GLY A 321 -5.65 27.55 24.67
N ILE A 322 -4.47 28.09 25.04
CA ILE A 322 -4.23 29.53 25.11
C ILE A 322 -3.00 29.91 24.31
N SER A 323 -3.12 31.00 23.54
CA SER A 323 -1.99 31.64 22.88
C SER A 323 -2.02 33.12 23.18
N ILE A 324 -0.89 33.67 23.65
CA ILE A 324 -0.72 35.09 23.93
C ILE A 324 0.25 35.67 22.93
N TYR A 325 -0.15 36.74 22.26
CA TYR A 325 0.68 37.44 21.29
C TYR A 325 0.79 38.93 21.66
N LYS A 326 1.98 39.50 21.57
CA LYS A 326 2.24 40.93 21.86
C LYS A 326 2.95 41.57 20.67
N GLU A 327 2.41 42.67 20.19
CA GLU A 327 3.01 43.51 19.15
C GLU A 327 2.70 44.98 19.41
N ASN A 328 3.69 45.89 19.32
CA ASN A 328 3.53 47.35 19.45
C ASN A 328 2.71 47.81 20.67
N ASP A 329 3.00 47.24 21.85
CA ASP A 329 2.29 47.46 23.13
C ASP A 329 0.84 46.95 23.18
N ALA A 330 0.33 46.34 22.12
CA ALA A 330 -0.93 45.64 22.14
C ALA A 330 -0.73 44.14 22.50
N MET A 331 -1.72 43.58 23.19
CA MET A 331 -1.75 42.18 23.58
C MET A 331 -3.02 41.55 23.06
N TRP A 332 -2.87 40.37 22.41
CA TRP A 332 -3.98 39.51 22.01
C TRP A 332 -3.91 38.18 22.74
N VAL A 333 -5.05 37.68 23.15
CA VAL A 333 -5.17 36.34 23.73
C VAL A 333 -6.17 35.55 22.89
N ALA A 334 -5.74 34.43 22.36
CA ALA A 334 -6.60 33.47 21.73
C ALA A 334 -6.91 32.32 22.70
N LEU A 335 -8.19 32.02 22.88
CA LEU A 335 -8.69 30.98 23.77
C LEU A 335 -9.54 30.01 22.97
N ASN A 336 -9.22 28.69 23.05
CA ASN A 336 -10.04 27.60 22.56
C ASN A 336 -10.30 26.63 23.70
N THR A 337 -11.53 26.16 23.81
CA THR A 337 -11.94 25.18 24.84
C THR A 337 -12.59 23.96 24.25
N GLU A 338 -13.07 24.03 23.01
CA GLU A 338 -13.75 22.90 22.33
C GLU A 338 -14.03 23.25 20.85
N GLY A 339 -13.76 22.30 19.95
CA GLY A 339 -14.10 22.42 18.54
C GLY A 339 -13.27 23.47 17.77
N GLU A 340 -13.90 24.04 16.74
CA GLU A 340 -13.25 24.93 15.75
C GLU A 340 -13.35 26.43 16.10
N GLU A 341 -14.03 26.81 17.19
CA GLU A 341 -14.25 28.19 17.57
C GLU A 341 -13.12 28.70 18.47
N VAL A 342 -12.46 29.80 18.06
CA VAL A 342 -11.40 30.49 18.81
C VAL A 342 -11.89 31.86 19.15
N TYR A 343 -11.88 32.21 20.43
CA TYR A 343 -12.17 33.55 20.93
C TYR A 343 -10.87 34.36 20.96
N LEU A 344 -10.86 35.49 20.27
CA LEU A 344 -9.72 36.41 20.22
C LEU A 344 -10.03 37.66 21.02
N PHE A 345 -9.31 37.89 22.11
CA PHE A 345 -9.41 39.09 22.96
C PHE A 345 -8.27 40.04 22.61
N SER A 346 -8.61 41.31 22.45
CA SER A 346 -7.64 42.36 22.11
C SER A 346 -7.61 43.47 23.16
N CYS A 347 -6.38 43.88 23.55
CA CYS A 347 -6.12 45.06 24.39
C CYS A 347 -5.76 46.28 23.54
N GLU A 348 -6.19 46.36 22.28
CA GLU A 348 -5.96 47.51 21.41
C GLU A 348 -6.92 48.68 21.73
N GLY A 349 -6.38 49.89 21.72
CA GLY A 349 -7.16 51.11 21.82
C GLY A 349 -7.74 51.42 23.19
N PHE A 350 -8.86 52.14 23.24
CA PHE A 350 -9.56 52.54 24.48
C PHE A 350 -10.57 51.45 24.95
N GLY A 351 -10.32 50.18 24.65
CA GLY A 351 -11.17 49.07 25.07
C GLY A 351 -11.15 48.87 26.61
N PHE A 352 -12.22 48.27 27.13
CA PHE A 352 -12.32 47.94 28.56
C PHE A 352 -11.57 46.63 28.94
N ILE A 353 -11.10 45.85 27.92
CA ILE A 353 -10.28 44.65 28.13
C ILE A 353 -8.83 45.10 28.29
N THR A 354 -8.29 44.92 29.47
CA THR A 354 -6.89 45.28 29.81
C THR A 354 -5.99 44.05 29.87
N GLN A 355 -4.68 44.27 29.79
CA GLN A 355 -3.70 43.17 29.96
C GLN A 355 -3.85 42.50 31.33
N ASP A 356 -4.00 43.31 32.41
CA ASP A 356 -4.18 42.80 33.76
C ASP A 356 -5.44 41.93 33.89
N PHE A 357 -6.55 42.35 33.27
CA PHE A 357 -7.77 41.57 33.21
C PHE A 357 -7.54 40.21 32.53
N LEU A 358 -6.87 40.19 31.39
CA LEU A 358 -6.62 38.93 30.66
C LEU A 358 -5.70 38.00 31.48
N TYR A 359 -4.63 38.50 32.09
CA TYR A 359 -3.79 37.66 32.92
C TYR A 359 -4.52 37.14 34.15
N GLU A 360 -5.35 37.94 34.82
CA GLU A 360 -6.20 37.49 35.92
C GLU A 360 -7.15 36.32 35.46
N LYS A 361 -7.73 36.42 34.28
CA LYS A 361 -8.60 35.39 33.75
C LYS A 361 -7.85 34.12 33.35
N ILE A 362 -6.63 34.25 32.87
CA ILE A 362 -5.77 33.11 32.54
C ILE A 362 -5.33 32.41 33.85
N ASP A 363 -4.98 33.15 34.89
CA ASP A 363 -4.68 32.58 36.20
C ASP A 363 -5.89 31.85 36.80
N ASP A 364 -7.09 32.41 36.67
CA ASP A 364 -8.34 31.81 37.13
C ASP A 364 -8.66 30.50 36.34
N LEU A 365 -8.39 30.49 35.06
CA LEU A 365 -8.46 29.24 34.23
C LEU A 365 -7.46 28.21 34.75
N TYR A 366 -6.20 28.59 34.94
CA TYR A 366 -5.14 27.71 35.41
C TYR A 366 -5.51 27.03 36.72
N ASP A 367 -6.08 27.80 37.66
CA ASP A 367 -6.46 27.29 38.98
C ASP A 367 -7.66 26.32 38.96
N ASN A 368 -8.52 26.44 37.97
CA ASN A 368 -9.81 25.74 37.96
C ASN A 368 -9.93 24.64 36.88
N ILE A 369 -9.07 24.67 35.86
CA ILE A 369 -9.14 23.68 34.74
C ILE A 369 -8.15 22.54 34.99
N GLY A 370 -8.45 21.35 34.43
CA GLY A 370 -7.61 20.16 34.68
C GLY A 370 -6.35 20.11 33.83
N TYR A 371 -6.39 20.67 32.62
CA TYR A 371 -5.29 20.68 31.68
C TYR A 371 -5.31 21.96 30.84
N GLU A 372 -4.18 22.62 30.74
CA GLU A 372 -4.00 23.83 29.95
C GLU A 372 -2.80 23.67 29.00
N ALA A 373 -3.03 23.93 27.70
CA ALA A 373 -1.99 23.99 26.68
C ALA A 373 -1.71 25.47 26.35
N MET A 374 -0.46 25.89 26.46
CA MET A 374 -0.05 27.29 26.22
C MET A 374 1.20 27.31 25.35
N MET A 375 1.30 28.30 24.46
CA MET A 375 2.52 28.54 23.69
C MET A 375 3.46 29.48 24.51
N GLU A 376 4.78 29.19 24.44
CA GLU A 376 5.82 30.04 25.00
C GLU A 376 5.59 30.41 26.45
N VAL A 377 5.17 29.46 27.30
CA VAL A 377 4.82 29.64 28.70
C VAL A 377 5.90 30.47 29.46
N LYS A 378 7.17 30.18 29.17
CA LYS A 378 8.30 30.82 29.82
C LYS A 378 8.31 32.36 29.69
N GLU A 379 7.82 32.90 28.59
CA GLU A 379 7.75 34.34 28.32
C GLU A 379 6.69 35.05 29.17
N HIS A 380 5.70 34.29 29.64
CA HIS A 380 4.55 34.81 30.41
C HIS A 380 4.62 34.53 31.90
N LEU A 381 5.62 33.76 32.37
CA LEU A 381 5.76 33.37 33.78
C LEU A 381 5.83 34.58 34.79
N SER A 382 6.31 35.74 34.35
CA SER A 382 6.37 36.94 35.18
C SER A 382 5.01 37.57 35.43
N HIS A 383 4.00 37.20 34.67
CA HIS A 383 2.63 37.75 34.74
C HIS A 383 1.60 36.73 35.24
N LEU A 384 1.97 35.45 35.28
CA LEU A 384 1.11 34.36 35.72
C LEU A 384 1.46 33.99 37.18
N THR A 385 0.44 33.77 37.99
CA THR A 385 0.59 33.31 39.38
C THR A 385 0.59 31.78 39.40
N ILE A 386 1.72 31.17 39.07
CA ILE A 386 1.85 29.72 39.12
C ILE A 386 2.05 29.28 40.55
N HIS A 387 1.05 28.68 41.14
CA HIS A 387 1.15 28.04 42.45
C HIS A 387 1.79 26.65 42.33
N GLU A 388 2.59 26.22 43.32
CA GLU A 388 3.28 24.91 43.41
C GLU A 388 2.32 23.68 43.40
N THR A 389 1.08 23.84 43.01
CA THR A 389 0.08 22.76 43.04
C THR A 389 -0.03 22.05 41.68
N THR A 390 0.23 20.80 41.67
CA THR A 390 -0.19 19.61 40.94
C THR A 390 -0.88 19.70 39.54
N LYS A 391 -1.07 20.87 38.94
CA LYS A 391 -1.65 21.00 37.60
C LYS A 391 -0.55 21.24 36.57
N SER A 392 -0.64 20.61 35.44
CA SER A 392 0.37 20.71 34.39
C SER A 392 -0.07 21.68 33.31
N ILE A 393 0.76 22.68 33.06
CA ILE A 393 0.71 23.46 31.82
C ILE A 393 1.54 22.71 30.79
N PHE A 394 0.97 22.46 29.61
CA PHE A 394 1.68 21.89 28.49
C PHE A 394 2.19 23.01 27.57
N ASP A 395 3.52 23.20 27.53
CA ASP A 395 4.13 24.15 26.60
C ASP A 395 4.20 23.54 25.17
N VAL A 396 3.36 24.05 24.30
CA VAL A 396 3.25 23.58 22.93
C VAL A 396 4.52 23.87 22.12
N SER A 397 5.19 25.01 22.38
CA SER A 397 6.42 25.38 21.67
C SER A 397 7.58 24.49 22.08
N LEU A 398 7.70 24.15 23.36
CA LEU A 398 8.72 23.24 23.87
C LEU A 398 8.46 21.81 23.34
N ALA A 399 7.21 21.36 23.30
CA ALA A 399 6.85 20.06 22.76
C ALA A 399 7.16 19.96 21.26
N ALA A 400 6.85 21.00 20.49
CA ALA A 400 7.15 21.05 19.05
C ALA A 400 8.67 21.04 18.76
N TYR A 401 9.49 21.57 19.69
CA TYR A 401 10.94 21.51 19.55
C TYR A 401 11.54 20.13 19.83
N LEU A 402 10.85 19.31 20.64
CA LEU A 402 11.33 17.98 21.05
C LEU A 402 10.86 16.84 20.12
N VAL A 403 10.00 17.10 19.15
CA VAL A 403 9.49 16.17 18.14
C VAL A 403 10.19 16.37 16.80
#